data_e2c3c49c52aff28f00d7d8032520c3bd
#
_entry.id   e2c3c49c52aff28f00d7d8032520c3bd
#
_cell.length_a   1.000
_cell.length_b   1.000
_cell.length_c   1.000
_cell.angle_alpha   90.00
_cell.angle_beta   90.00
_cell.angle_gamma   90.00
#
_symmetry.space_group_name_H-M   'P 1'
#
loop_
_entity.id
_entity.type
_entity.pdbx_description
1 polymer ?
#
loop_
_entity_poly.entity_id
_entity_poly.type
_entity_poly.pdbx_seq_one_letter_code
_entity_poly.pdbx_strand_id
1 'polypeptide(L)'
;MIYRAANDDDHELIVKQVRSNYIQNALLLTPVIPVAVLAMCLSENMMQRDNYDEETIVVCTVIYAIMLIGVVIFILFLMKDTFKCISLINKRKYTVADCTVESKERQAGYRYSRHFIKVTYPDNWWMKIRVPPKIFYKTEKGMKAITVKYDEPEGKKQKLGEDLAVLY
;
A
#
# COMPACT_ATOMS: atom_id res chain seq x y z
N MET A 1 8.23 2.15 -25.32
CA MET A 1 7.19 2.48 -24.33
C MET A 1 7.03 3.98 -24.26
N ILE A 2 5.84 4.48 -24.62
CA ILE A 2 5.56 5.92 -24.73
C ILE A 2 4.67 6.32 -23.56
N TYR A 3 5.18 7.17 -22.68
CA TYR A 3 4.40 7.79 -21.61
C TYR A 3 3.76 9.08 -22.12
N ARG A 4 2.54 9.33 -21.68
CA ARG A 4 1.78 10.56 -21.93
C ARG A 4 1.28 11.17 -20.63
N ALA A 5 0.91 12.43 -20.65
CA ALA A 5 0.18 13.04 -19.56
C ALA A 5 -1.19 12.35 -19.38
N ALA A 6 -1.61 12.16 -18.13
CA ALA A 6 -2.93 11.61 -17.82
C ALA A 6 -4.01 12.64 -18.19
N ASN A 7 -5.08 12.19 -18.85
CA ASN A 7 -6.29 12.98 -19.04
C ASN A 7 -7.20 12.88 -17.78
N ASP A 8 -8.36 13.54 -17.80
CA ASP A 8 -9.27 13.53 -16.63
C ASP A 8 -9.89 12.16 -16.39
N ASP A 9 -10.21 11.41 -17.44
CA ASP A 9 -10.74 10.05 -17.33
C ASP A 9 -9.70 9.08 -16.75
N ASP A 10 -8.44 9.19 -17.19
CA ASP A 10 -7.33 8.42 -16.61
C ASP A 10 -7.16 8.74 -15.12
N HIS A 11 -7.25 10.03 -14.78
CA HIS A 11 -7.10 10.47 -13.39
C HIS A 11 -8.19 9.89 -12.50
N GLU A 12 -9.45 9.92 -12.93
CA GLU A 12 -10.57 9.34 -12.19
C GLU A 12 -10.39 7.84 -11.99
N LEU A 13 -9.99 7.12 -13.04
CA LEU A 13 -9.70 5.69 -12.98
C LEU A 13 -8.58 5.37 -11.98
N ILE A 14 -7.48 6.15 -12.02
CA ILE A 14 -6.34 5.99 -11.13
C ILE A 14 -6.74 6.25 -9.68
N VAL A 15 -7.47 7.34 -9.42
CA VAL A 15 -7.97 7.66 -8.07
C VAL A 15 -8.85 6.53 -7.55
N LYS A 16 -9.73 5.99 -8.38
CA LYS A 16 -10.65 4.91 -7.99
C LYS A 16 -9.94 3.60 -7.70
N GLN A 17 -9.00 3.19 -8.54
CA GLN A 17 -8.36 1.88 -8.44
C GLN A 17 -7.09 1.91 -7.59
N VAL A 18 -6.16 2.80 -7.90
CA VAL A 18 -4.83 2.81 -7.26
C VAL A 18 -4.95 3.36 -5.84
N ARG A 19 -5.58 4.51 -5.66
CA ARG A 19 -5.80 5.10 -4.33
C ARG A 19 -6.59 4.17 -3.41
N SER A 20 -7.62 3.48 -3.92
CA SER A 20 -8.40 2.50 -3.12
C SER A 20 -7.52 1.35 -2.60
N ASN A 21 -6.56 0.86 -3.39
CA ASN A 21 -5.65 -0.20 -2.96
C ASN A 21 -4.72 0.26 -1.84
N TYR A 22 -4.19 1.47 -1.94
CA TYR A 22 -3.34 2.05 -0.89
C TYR A 22 -4.11 2.29 0.41
N ILE A 23 -5.33 2.80 0.33
CA ILE A 23 -6.20 3.00 1.50
C ILE A 23 -6.55 1.67 2.17
N GLN A 24 -6.84 0.61 1.40
CA GLN A 24 -7.10 -0.71 1.96
C GLN A 24 -5.90 -1.27 2.74
N ASN A 25 -4.69 -1.12 2.20
CA ASN A 25 -3.47 -1.52 2.90
C ASN A 25 -3.26 -0.73 4.20
N ALA A 26 -3.58 0.57 4.19
CA ALA A 26 -3.53 1.41 5.38
C ALA A 26 -4.54 0.95 6.44
N LEU A 27 -5.78 0.66 6.04
CA LEU A 27 -6.84 0.18 6.94
C LEU A 27 -6.50 -1.15 7.61
N LEU A 28 -5.71 -2.03 6.98
CA LEU A 28 -5.26 -3.28 7.60
C LEU A 28 -4.32 -3.05 8.80
N LEU A 29 -3.62 -1.92 8.85
CA LEU A 29 -2.73 -1.56 9.95
C LEU A 29 -3.44 -0.79 11.07
N THR A 30 -4.60 -0.18 10.78
CA THR A 30 -5.35 0.64 11.74
C THR A 30 -5.79 -0.11 13.00
N PRO A 31 -6.22 -1.41 12.95
CA PRO A 31 -6.63 -2.14 14.15
C PRO A 31 -5.49 -2.40 15.15
N VAL A 32 -4.23 -2.29 14.74
CA VAL A 32 -3.07 -2.56 15.63
C VAL A 32 -3.04 -1.57 16.79
N ILE A 33 -3.39 -0.31 16.56
CA ILE A 33 -3.38 0.73 17.62
C ILE A 33 -4.42 0.46 18.71
N PRO A 34 -5.73 0.29 18.40
CA PRO A 34 -6.71 0.02 19.45
C PRO A 34 -6.47 -1.32 20.17
N VAL A 35 -5.94 -2.34 19.48
CA VAL A 35 -5.57 -3.60 20.12
C VAL A 35 -4.43 -3.40 21.12
N ALA A 36 -3.41 -2.61 20.76
CA ALA A 36 -2.30 -2.31 21.68
C ALA A 36 -2.77 -1.50 22.89
N VAL A 37 -3.66 -0.51 22.71
CA VAL A 37 -4.26 0.26 23.81
C VAL A 37 -5.10 -0.64 24.72
N LEU A 38 -5.92 -1.53 24.15
CA LEU A 38 -6.73 -2.46 24.92
C LEU A 38 -5.85 -3.41 25.75
N ALA A 39 -4.78 -3.93 25.16
CA ALA A 39 -3.83 -4.80 25.87
C ALA A 39 -3.17 -4.07 27.05
N MET A 40 -2.82 -2.79 26.87
CA MET A 40 -2.30 -1.93 27.95
C MET A 40 -3.30 -1.78 29.08
N CYS A 41 -4.55 -1.40 28.79
CA CYS A 41 -5.59 -1.24 29.82
C CYS A 41 -5.89 -2.55 30.56
N LEU A 42 -5.89 -3.70 29.85
CA LEU A 42 -6.11 -5.00 30.48
C LEU A 42 -4.96 -5.38 31.41
N SER A 43 -3.71 -5.13 31.01
CA SER A 43 -2.54 -5.42 31.85
C SER A 43 -2.53 -4.58 33.13
N GLU A 44 -2.89 -3.29 33.02
CA GLU A 44 -3.00 -2.37 34.16
C GLU A 44 -4.06 -2.84 35.16
N ASN A 45 -5.25 -3.23 34.68
CA ASN A 45 -6.32 -3.78 35.50
C ASN A 45 -5.91 -5.09 36.18
N MET A 46 -5.16 -5.97 35.49
CA MET A 46 -4.65 -7.20 36.08
C MET A 46 -3.64 -6.93 37.22
N MET A 47 -2.70 -5.99 36.99
CA MET A 47 -1.72 -5.59 37.98
C MET A 47 -2.38 -5.01 39.25
N GLN A 48 -3.40 -4.17 39.07
CA GLN A 48 -4.16 -3.64 40.23
C GLN A 48 -4.89 -4.75 41.00
N ARG A 49 -5.46 -5.72 40.30
CA ARG A 49 -6.15 -6.86 40.93
C ARG A 49 -5.20 -7.76 41.70
N ASP A 50 -3.98 -7.93 41.21
CA ASP A 50 -2.95 -8.79 41.83
C ASP A 50 -2.16 -8.08 42.96
N ASN A 51 -2.59 -6.84 43.36
CA ASN A 51 -1.98 -6.03 44.44
C ASN A 51 -0.49 -5.71 44.24
N TYR A 52 -0.08 -5.44 42.96
CA TYR A 52 1.25 -4.89 42.72
C TYR A 52 1.38 -3.50 43.36
N ASP A 53 2.59 -3.16 43.78
CA ASP A 53 2.90 -1.84 44.33
C ASP A 53 2.75 -0.73 43.24
N GLU A 54 2.40 0.48 43.71
CA GLU A 54 2.15 1.62 42.78
C GLU A 54 3.36 1.94 41.89
N GLU A 55 4.58 1.80 42.41
CA GLU A 55 5.81 2.06 41.64
C GLU A 55 5.93 1.08 40.46
N THR A 56 5.67 -0.21 40.68
CA THR A 56 5.68 -1.23 39.65
C THR A 56 4.62 -0.95 38.57
N ILE A 57 3.41 -0.56 38.95
CA ILE A 57 2.33 -0.20 38.02
C ILE A 57 2.76 0.98 37.14
N VAL A 58 3.31 2.05 37.74
CA VAL A 58 3.78 3.23 37.03
C VAL A 58 4.88 2.88 36.02
N VAL A 59 5.90 2.10 36.44
CA VAL A 59 7.00 1.68 35.57
C VAL A 59 6.47 0.88 34.37
N CYS A 60 5.58 -0.10 34.61
CA CYS A 60 4.99 -0.89 33.53
C CYS A 60 4.17 -0.04 32.58
N THR A 61 3.36 0.88 33.09
CA THR A 61 2.57 1.82 32.27
C THR A 61 3.46 2.69 31.37
N VAL A 62 4.57 3.20 31.90
CA VAL A 62 5.55 3.96 31.10
C VAL A 62 6.17 3.10 30.00
N ILE A 63 6.54 1.85 30.30
CA ILE A 63 7.10 0.93 29.30
C ILE A 63 6.09 0.65 28.19
N TYR A 64 4.82 0.39 28.52
CA TYR A 64 3.76 0.18 27.54
C TYR A 64 3.51 1.42 26.67
N ALA A 65 3.53 2.61 27.26
CA ALA A 65 3.39 3.87 26.51
C ALA A 65 4.53 4.05 25.50
N ILE A 66 5.78 3.76 25.89
CA ILE A 66 6.93 3.82 24.99
C ILE A 66 6.78 2.80 23.84
N MET A 67 6.36 1.56 24.14
CA MET A 67 6.12 0.54 23.12
C MET A 67 5.01 0.97 22.16
N LEU A 68 3.91 1.56 22.63
CA LEU A 68 2.82 2.05 21.81
C LEU A 68 3.30 3.15 20.84
N ILE A 69 4.08 4.11 21.35
CA ILE A 69 4.69 5.16 20.51
C ILE A 69 5.58 4.52 19.43
N GLY A 70 6.39 3.52 19.78
CA GLY A 70 7.23 2.78 18.84
C GLY A 70 6.39 2.09 17.74
N VAL A 71 5.28 1.48 18.08
CA VAL A 71 4.34 0.85 17.13
C VAL A 71 3.76 1.90 16.18
N VAL A 72 3.32 3.06 16.70
CA VAL A 72 2.79 4.15 15.85
C VAL A 72 3.84 4.67 14.87
N ILE A 73 5.06 4.92 15.34
CA ILE A 73 6.17 5.37 14.48
C ILE A 73 6.46 4.31 13.39
N PHE A 74 6.47 3.04 13.75
CA PHE A 74 6.69 1.94 12.81
C PHE A 74 5.60 1.86 11.74
N ILE A 75 4.32 2.03 12.12
CA ILE A 75 3.20 2.09 11.17
C ILE A 75 3.36 3.27 10.22
N LEU A 76 3.67 4.46 10.73
CA LEU A 76 3.90 5.66 9.91
C LEU A 76 5.06 5.46 8.93
N PHE A 77 6.13 4.79 9.36
CA PHE A 77 7.25 4.43 8.50
C PHE A 77 6.84 3.48 7.37
N LEU A 78 6.05 2.43 7.68
CA LEU A 78 5.53 1.49 6.68
C LEU A 78 4.59 2.18 5.67
N MET A 79 3.83 3.18 6.12
CA MET A 79 2.87 3.90 5.27
C MET A 79 3.49 5.06 4.47
N LYS A 80 4.74 5.40 4.70
CA LYS A 80 5.41 6.54 4.06
C LYS A 80 5.28 6.54 2.53
N ASP A 81 5.56 5.39 1.90
CA ASP A 81 5.48 5.28 0.43
C ASP A 81 4.04 5.37 -0.07
N THR A 82 3.09 4.85 0.71
CA THR A 82 1.65 4.98 0.46
C THR A 82 1.20 6.44 0.46
N PHE A 83 1.57 7.20 1.48
CA PHE A 83 1.26 8.64 1.55
C PHE A 83 1.92 9.42 0.41
N LYS A 84 3.15 9.06 0.04
CA LYS A 84 3.85 9.67 -1.07
C LYS A 84 3.11 9.44 -2.39
N CYS A 85 2.70 8.20 -2.69
CA CYS A 85 1.91 7.87 -3.87
C CYS A 85 0.60 8.66 -3.93
N ILE A 86 -0.15 8.69 -2.83
CA ILE A 86 -1.42 9.44 -2.75
C ILE A 86 -1.18 10.94 -2.99
N SER A 87 -0.11 11.50 -2.43
CA SER A 87 0.24 12.90 -2.65
C SER A 87 0.58 13.20 -4.11
N LEU A 88 1.32 12.30 -4.79
CA LEU A 88 1.66 12.45 -6.20
C LEU A 88 0.43 12.35 -7.11
N ILE A 89 -0.48 11.41 -6.82
CA ILE A 89 -1.76 11.28 -7.51
C ILE A 89 -2.59 12.56 -7.36
N ASN A 90 -2.75 13.07 -6.14
CA ASN A 90 -3.53 14.29 -5.89
C ASN A 90 -2.93 15.54 -6.58
N LYS A 91 -1.61 15.59 -6.72
CA LYS A 91 -0.90 16.68 -7.41
C LYS A 91 -0.75 16.45 -8.91
N ARG A 92 -1.31 15.37 -9.45
CA ARG A 92 -1.15 14.94 -10.86
C ARG A 92 0.31 14.84 -11.32
N LYS A 93 1.23 14.48 -10.41
CA LYS A 93 2.66 14.28 -10.70
C LYS A 93 2.93 12.82 -11.05
N TYR A 94 2.46 12.41 -12.22
CA TYR A 94 2.67 11.09 -12.79
C TYR A 94 2.39 11.12 -14.28
N THR A 95 2.91 10.12 -14.98
CA THR A 95 2.65 9.87 -16.40
C THR A 95 1.99 8.51 -16.55
N VAL A 96 1.29 8.31 -17.66
CA VAL A 96 0.59 7.06 -17.96
C VAL A 96 1.04 6.50 -19.30
N ALA A 97 0.99 5.17 -19.43
CA ALA A 97 1.19 4.51 -20.71
C ALA A 97 0.07 3.49 -20.93
N ASP A 98 -0.53 3.54 -22.12
CA ASP A 98 -1.57 2.60 -22.53
C ASP A 98 -0.96 1.21 -22.74
N CYS A 99 -1.64 0.18 -22.28
CA CYS A 99 -1.19 -1.20 -22.42
C CYS A 99 -2.37 -2.17 -22.52
N THR A 100 -2.07 -3.41 -22.89
CA THR A 100 -3.05 -4.49 -22.94
C THR A 100 -2.56 -5.64 -22.08
N VAL A 101 -3.45 -6.25 -21.33
CA VAL A 101 -3.14 -7.41 -20.51
C VAL A 101 -2.88 -8.63 -21.39
N GLU A 102 -1.68 -9.18 -21.32
CA GLU A 102 -1.29 -10.37 -22.07
C GLU A 102 -1.56 -11.67 -21.30
N SER A 103 -1.14 -11.70 -20.04
CA SER A 103 -1.31 -12.88 -19.19
C SER A 103 -1.26 -12.53 -17.70
N LYS A 104 -1.70 -13.49 -16.89
CA LYS A 104 -1.64 -13.42 -15.42
C LYS A 104 -0.77 -14.55 -14.89
N GLU A 105 0.03 -14.26 -13.88
CA GLU A 105 0.90 -15.24 -13.24
C GLU A 105 0.79 -15.14 -11.73
N ARG A 106 0.56 -16.28 -11.09
CA ARG A 106 0.57 -16.42 -9.64
C ARG A 106 1.85 -17.16 -9.25
N GLN A 107 2.72 -16.51 -8.52
CA GLN A 107 3.89 -17.15 -7.94
C GLN A 107 3.57 -17.58 -6.52
N ALA A 108 3.60 -18.88 -6.28
CA ALA A 108 3.46 -19.43 -4.94
C ALA A 108 4.74 -19.14 -4.14
N GLY A 109 4.62 -18.44 -3.02
CA GLY A 109 5.68 -18.28 -2.03
C GLY A 109 5.38 -19.09 -0.78
N TYR A 110 6.37 -19.32 0.08
CA TYR A 110 6.24 -20.14 1.28
C TYR A 110 5.12 -19.66 2.23
N ARG A 111 4.88 -18.35 2.33
CA ARG A 111 3.83 -17.75 3.18
C ARG A 111 2.77 -16.96 2.42
N TYR A 112 3.11 -16.41 1.24
CA TYR A 112 2.22 -15.52 0.48
C TYR A 112 2.35 -15.76 -1.01
N SER A 113 1.23 -15.84 -1.71
CA SER A 113 1.21 -15.82 -3.16
C SER A 113 1.44 -14.39 -3.66
N ARG A 114 2.34 -14.23 -4.62
CA ARG A 114 2.53 -12.96 -5.34
C ARG A 114 1.77 -13.02 -6.64
N HIS A 115 1.06 -11.94 -6.94
CA HIS A 115 0.25 -11.84 -8.14
C HIS A 115 0.88 -10.86 -9.11
N PHE A 116 1.08 -11.30 -10.34
CA PHE A 116 1.68 -10.50 -11.40
C PHE A 116 0.78 -10.50 -12.62
N ILE A 117 0.75 -9.37 -13.32
CA ILE A 117 0.11 -9.21 -14.61
C ILE A 117 1.20 -8.83 -15.60
N LYS A 118 1.28 -9.57 -16.72
CA LYS A 118 2.11 -9.20 -17.86
C LYS A 118 1.28 -8.33 -18.77
N VAL A 119 1.78 -7.15 -19.07
CA VAL A 119 1.16 -6.19 -19.98
C VAL A 119 2.06 -5.97 -21.18
N THR A 120 1.44 -5.72 -22.34
CA THR A 120 2.11 -5.40 -23.60
C THR A 120 1.69 -4.00 -24.04
N TYR A 121 2.67 -3.21 -24.43
CA TYR A 121 2.50 -1.85 -24.93
C TYR A 121 2.38 -1.85 -26.45
N PRO A 122 1.87 -0.77 -27.06
CA PRO A 122 1.68 -0.68 -28.52
C PRO A 122 2.98 -0.84 -29.34
N ASP A 123 4.14 -0.59 -28.75
CA ASP A 123 5.46 -0.77 -29.34
C ASP A 123 6.04 -2.19 -29.17
N ASN A 124 5.19 -3.17 -28.84
CA ASN A 124 5.53 -4.55 -28.53
C ASN A 124 6.49 -4.73 -27.33
N TRP A 125 6.72 -3.69 -26.55
CA TRP A 125 7.41 -3.81 -25.27
C TRP A 125 6.47 -4.47 -24.26
N TRP A 126 7.01 -5.27 -23.35
CA TRP A 126 6.22 -5.89 -22.30
C TRP A 126 6.84 -5.66 -20.93
N MET A 127 5.99 -5.67 -19.90
CA MET A 127 6.39 -5.52 -18.52
C MET A 127 5.57 -6.45 -17.64
N LYS A 128 6.18 -6.90 -16.54
CA LYS A 128 5.52 -7.69 -15.49
C LYS A 128 5.31 -6.81 -14.27
N ILE A 129 4.06 -6.54 -13.93
CA ILE A 129 3.68 -5.63 -12.86
C ILE A 129 3.10 -6.46 -11.71
N ARG A 130 3.58 -6.21 -10.50
CA ARG A 130 3.00 -6.80 -9.30
C ARG A 130 1.72 -6.04 -8.96
N VAL A 131 0.64 -6.80 -8.74
CA VAL A 131 -0.67 -6.22 -8.45
C VAL A 131 -1.29 -6.82 -7.18
N PRO A 132 -2.17 -6.09 -6.50
CA PRO A 132 -2.98 -6.64 -5.42
C PRO A 132 -3.89 -7.77 -5.90
N PRO A 133 -4.26 -8.73 -5.03
CA PRO A 133 -5.17 -9.83 -5.37
C PRO A 133 -6.47 -9.36 -6.01
N LYS A 134 -7.04 -8.26 -5.52
CA LYS A 134 -8.29 -7.68 -6.03
C LYS A 134 -8.20 -7.32 -7.52
N ILE A 135 -7.11 -6.70 -7.95
CA ILE A 135 -6.88 -6.38 -9.37
C ILE A 135 -6.63 -7.66 -10.16
N PHE A 136 -5.78 -8.55 -9.64
CA PHE A 136 -5.44 -9.81 -10.29
C PHE A 136 -6.68 -10.65 -10.66
N TYR A 137 -7.62 -10.82 -9.74
CA TYR A 137 -8.81 -11.63 -10.00
C TYR A 137 -9.82 -10.96 -10.93
N LYS A 138 -9.89 -9.63 -10.94
CA LYS A 138 -10.79 -8.89 -11.82
C LYS A 138 -10.27 -8.70 -13.25
N THR A 139 -8.95 -8.82 -13.45
CA THR A 139 -8.32 -8.60 -14.75
C THR A 139 -8.42 -9.85 -15.61
N GLU A 140 -8.70 -9.70 -16.89
CA GLU A 140 -8.73 -10.77 -17.90
C GLU A 140 -7.75 -10.47 -19.04
N LYS A 141 -7.36 -11.51 -19.77
CA LYS A 141 -6.51 -11.37 -20.96
C LYS A 141 -7.22 -10.53 -22.03
N GLY A 142 -6.51 -9.60 -22.64
CA GLY A 142 -7.03 -8.71 -23.66
C GLY A 142 -7.67 -7.43 -23.13
N MET A 143 -7.84 -7.27 -21.81
CA MET A 143 -8.32 -6.02 -21.23
C MET A 143 -7.34 -4.90 -21.48
N LYS A 144 -7.88 -3.72 -21.81
CA LYS A 144 -7.10 -2.48 -21.86
C LYS A 144 -6.79 -2.01 -20.45
N ALA A 145 -5.59 -1.49 -20.25
CA ALA A 145 -5.12 -0.98 -18.98
C ALA A 145 -4.18 0.20 -19.22
N ILE A 146 -3.94 0.96 -18.18
CA ILE A 146 -2.90 1.97 -18.14
C ILE A 146 -1.90 1.65 -17.04
N THR A 147 -0.63 1.83 -17.31
CA THR A 147 0.41 1.81 -16.30
C THR A 147 0.68 3.22 -15.83
N VAL A 148 0.87 3.39 -14.53
CA VAL A 148 1.08 4.67 -13.87
C VAL A 148 2.53 4.74 -13.40
N LYS A 149 3.28 5.72 -13.88
CA LYS A 149 4.65 5.99 -13.45
C LYS A 149 4.67 7.31 -12.69
N TYR A 150 5.10 7.26 -11.44
CA TYR A 150 5.16 8.45 -10.59
C TYR A 150 6.41 9.29 -10.87
N ASP A 151 6.25 10.61 -10.93
CA ASP A 151 7.35 11.56 -11.07
C ASP A 151 8.05 11.71 -9.72
N GLU A 152 9.23 11.12 -9.61
CA GLU A 152 10.09 11.29 -8.44
C GLU A 152 11.11 12.42 -8.68
N PRO A 153 11.46 13.20 -7.63
CA PRO A 153 12.48 14.23 -7.76
C PRO A 153 13.82 13.63 -8.21
N GLU A 154 14.47 14.31 -9.15
CA GLU A 154 15.76 13.93 -9.71
C GLU A 154 16.79 13.61 -8.61
N GLY A 155 17.58 12.57 -8.83
CA GLY A 155 18.65 12.14 -7.93
C GLY A 155 18.29 11.07 -6.90
N LYS A 156 17.01 10.67 -6.78
CA LYS A 156 16.62 9.49 -5.98
C LYS A 156 16.36 8.32 -6.91
N LYS A 157 16.97 7.16 -6.62
CA LYS A 157 16.60 5.92 -7.30
C LYS A 157 15.09 5.75 -7.17
N GLN A 158 14.40 5.56 -8.31
CA GLN A 158 12.96 5.38 -8.36
C GLN A 158 12.56 4.23 -7.41
N LYS A 159 11.95 4.59 -6.29
CA LYS A 159 11.54 3.63 -5.24
C LYS A 159 10.10 3.17 -5.44
N LEU A 160 9.29 4.03 -6.07
CA LEU A 160 7.90 3.71 -6.38
C LEU A 160 7.89 2.93 -7.69
N GLY A 161 7.33 1.73 -7.64
CA GLY A 161 7.10 0.92 -8.83
C GLY A 161 6.05 1.51 -9.75
N GLU A 162 5.75 0.83 -10.85
CA GLU A 162 4.62 1.14 -11.70
C GLU A 162 3.36 0.47 -11.14
N ASP A 163 2.27 1.24 -11.08
CA ASP A 163 0.94 0.74 -10.75
C ASP A 163 0.12 0.48 -12.02
N LEU A 164 -0.81 -0.45 -11.92
CA LEU A 164 -1.71 -0.81 -13.01
C LEU A 164 -3.13 -0.39 -12.67
N ALA A 165 -3.74 0.42 -13.54
CA ALA A 165 -5.16 0.72 -13.52
C ALA A 165 -5.82 0.07 -14.75
N VAL A 166 -6.79 -0.81 -14.54
CA VAL A 166 -7.44 -1.59 -15.59
C VAL A 166 -8.69 -0.85 -16.08
N LEU A 167 -8.80 -0.68 -17.39
CA LEU A 167 -10.00 -0.15 -18.06
C LEU A 167 -11.02 -1.28 -18.22
N TYR A 168 -12.21 -1.11 -17.65
CA TYR A 168 -13.34 -2.05 -17.75
C TYR A 168 -14.26 -1.67 -18.90
#